data_6466d2846eaa02d77f03df687ad6acb4
#
_entry.id   6466d2846eaa02d77f03df687ad6acb4
#
_cell.length_a   1.000
_cell.length_b   1.000
_cell.length_c   1.000
_cell.angle_alpha   90.00
_cell.angle_beta   90.00
_cell.angle_gamma   90.00
#
_symmetry.space_group_name_H-M   'P 1'
#
loop_
_entity.id
_entity.type
_entity.pdbx_description
1 polymer ?
#
loop_
_entity_poly.entity_id
_entity_poly.type
_entity_poly.pdbx_seq_one_letter_code
_entity_poly.pdbx_strand_id
1 'polypeptide(L)'
;TNVDVVYNNLGYDPDLDSLYYNWSYPWDATSYSANPSSNSVNFASGYSWNSPLPSGSGSTPVSIDGETGEVTFNSGVAGSWATCVVIEEWRCGQKVGEIYRDIPIVTLACTPDAGLCAAGYVDAAPDMSLTPDASLMNATVLTPVTNLAGDTIYFKTEAYPGDTIRFNIGATDGPFQPNCNPQNVIFSASGGNLSSAANYGNANSCLFSPPCATLISQNPGGVFSYPGINTVKFNWNITCDHLFYQEYQCGTLKSEYSFYLRMQDDQCPINRFAYKKVVVKVKNYMPGMPNVDNTCIQQDASGVTFDWVNNPDTGFNWDFYIINHIDTLGNTSVVDTIYD
;
A
#
# COMPACT_ATOMS: atom_id res chain seq x y z
N THR A 1 27.65 10.74 1.36
CA THR A 1 27.45 11.24 2.73
C THR A 1 26.70 12.55 2.72
N ASN A 2 25.87 12.83 3.72
CA ASN A 2 24.96 13.98 3.83
C ASN A 2 23.84 14.00 2.81
N VAL A 3 23.33 12.85 2.48
CA VAL A 3 22.15 12.71 1.62
C VAL A 3 21.10 11.92 2.38
N ASP A 4 19.85 12.36 2.25
CA ASP A 4 18.73 11.65 2.84
C ASP A 4 18.55 10.30 2.15
N VAL A 5 18.46 9.27 2.97
CA VAL A 5 18.21 7.89 2.54
C VAL A 5 16.87 7.47 3.09
N VAL A 6 16.08 6.90 2.22
CA VAL A 6 14.77 6.36 2.57
C VAL A 6 14.74 4.89 2.18
N TYR A 7 14.31 4.02 3.08
CA TYR A 7 13.94 2.67 2.73
C TYR A 7 12.66 2.24 3.45
N ASN A 8 11.95 1.26 2.90
CA ASN A 8 10.70 0.78 3.47
C ASN A 8 10.76 -0.72 3.72
N ASN A 9 10.16 -1.17 4.83
CA ASN A 9 10.11 -2.57 5.22
C ASN A 9 9.12 -3.40 4.38
N LEU A 10 8.17 -2.76 3.68
CA LEU A 10 7.24 -3.34 2.72
C LEU A 10 6.40 -4.50 3.30
N GLY A 11 6.04 -4.42 4.58
CA GLY A 11 5.23 -5.44 5.23
C GLY A 11 3.78 -5.39 4.75
N TYR A 12 3.18 -6.57 4.59
CA TYR A 12 1.74 -6.72 4.40
C TYR A 12 1.28 -7.96 5.18
N ASP A 13 0.04 -7.93 5.61
CA ASP A 13 -0.58 -9.00 6.37
C ASP A 13 -1.62 -9.74 5.52
N PRO A 14 -1.60 -11.11 5.48
CA PRO A 14 -2.58 -11.90 4.73
C PRO A 14 -4.00 -11.79 5.26
N ASP A 15 -4.16 -11.62 6.57
CA ASP A 15 -5.45 -11.49 7.23
C ASP A 15 -5.95 -10.05 7.24
N LEU A 16 -5.21 -9.14 6.59
CA LEU A 16 -5.48 -7.70 6.50
C LEU A 16 -5.51 -6.99 7.85
N ASP A 17 -4.76 -7.49 8.82
CA ASP A 17 -4.58 -6.84 10.11
C ASP A 17 -3.75 -5.55 9.99
N SER A 18 -3.87 -4.70 10.99
CA SER A 18 -3.09 -3.47 11.01
C SER A 18 -1.65 -3.78 11.41
N LEU A 19 -0.70 -3.27 10.62
CA LEU A 19 0.72 -3.39 10.92
C LEU A 19 1.25 -2.09 11.51
N TYR A 20 2.05 -2.20 12.59
CA TYR A 20 2.78 -1.10 13.18
C TYR A 20 4.26 -1.43 13.22
N TYR A 21 5.10 -0.42 12.95
CA TYR A 21 6.54 -0.55 12.83
C TYR A 21 7.23 0.28 13.89
N ASN A 22 8.16 -0.35 14.62
CA ASN A 22 8.97 0.33 15.60
C ASN A 22 10.42 -0.16 15.55
N TRP A 23 11.33 0.65 16.06
CA TRP A 23 12.68 0.18 16.34
C TRP A 23 12.68 -0.88 17.43
N SER A 24 13.58 -1.85 17.32
CA SER A 24 13.80 -2.89 18.33
C SER A 24 15.28 -3.19 18.50
N TYR A 25 15.57 -4.06 19.44
CA TYR A 25 16.93 -4.53 19.69
C TYR A 25 17.38 -5.52 18.63
N PRO A 26 18.50 -5.28 17.90
CA PRO A 26 19.12 -6.30 17.06
C PRO A 26 19.57 -7.49 17.91
N TRP A 27 19.34 -8.69 17.41
CA TRP A 27 19.61 -9.90 18.13
C TRP A 27 21.07 -10.34 17.99
N ASP A 28 21.69 -10.73 19.11
CA ASP A 28 23.02 -11.36 19.17
C ASP A 28 22.91 -12.81 19.68
N ALA A 29 21.88 -13.52 19.22
CA ALA A 29 21.63 -14.89 19.63
C ALA A 29 21.05 -15.71 18.47
N THR A 30 21.32 -17.01 18.50
CA THR A 30 20.81 -17.97 17.50
C THR A 30 19.41 -18.47 17.82
N SER A 31 18.83 -18.04 18.95
CA SER A 31 17.51 -18.49 19.40
C SER A 31 16.65 -17.29 19.84
N TYR A 32 15.36 -17.39 19.57
CA TYR A 32 14.36 -16.42 19.99
C TYR A 32 14.33 -16.28 21.53
N SER A 33 14.18 -15.04 22.00
CA SER A 33 13.92 -14.72 23.40
C SER A 33 12.75 -13.77 23.50
N ALA A 34 11.81 -14.03 24.39
CA ALA A 34 10.68 -13.15 24.67
C ALA A 34 11.12 -11.76 25.23
N ASN A 35 12.35 -11.63 25.65
CA ASN A 35 12.96 -10.38 26.07
C ASN A 35 14.17 -10.07 25.16
N PRO A 36 13.97 -9.35 24.05
CA PRO A 36 15.04 -9.06 23.08
C PRO A 36 16.20 -8.28 23.70
N SER A 37 15.97 -7.42 24.69
CA SER A 37 17.02 -6.63 25.32
C SER A 37 18.07 -7.46 26.07
N SER A 38 17.75 -8.69 26.44
CA SER A 38 18.68 -9.58 27.17
C SER A 38 19.74 -10.23 26.28
N ASN A 39 19.48 -10.32 24.97
CA ASN A 39 20.32 -10.98 23.97
C ASN A 39 20.64 -10.06 22.78
N SER A 40 20.63 -8.75 22.99
CA SER A 40 20.91 -7.78 21.95
C SER A 40 22.42 -7.54 21.79
N VAL A 41 22.79 -7.05 20.61
CA VAL A 41 24.16 -6.54 20.38
C VAL A 41 24.48 -5.39 21.32
N ASN A 42 25.75 -5.28 21.69
CA ASN A 42 26.25 -4.14 22.48
C ASN A 42 26.41 -2.93 21.55
N PHE A 43 25.72 -1.85 21.85
CA PHE A 43 25.82 -0.61 21.06
C PHE A 43 27.12 0.16 21.46
N ALA A 44 27.76 0.73 20.43
CA ALA A 44 28.83 1.68 20.64
C ALA A 44 28.29 2.97 21.27
N SER A 45 29.20 3.73 21.91
CA SER A 45 28.82 5.01 22.54
C SER A 45 28.15 5.95 21.55
N GLY A 46 27.00 6.50 21.93
CA GLY A 46 26.18 7.38 21.09
C GLY A 46 25.11 6.68 20.24
N TYR A 47 25.04 5.35 20.28
CA TYR A 47 24.03 4.56 19.58
C TYR A 47 23.17 3.76 20.56
N SER A 48 21.95 3.45 20.13
CA SER A 48 21.00 2.65 20.91
C SER A 48 20.04 1.93 19.96
N TRP A 49 19.23 1.02 20.49
CA TRP A 49 18.25 0.29 19.70
C TRP A 49 17.24 1.20 18.97
N ASN A 50 16.86 2.34 19.56
CA ASN A 50 15.94 3.33 18.98
C ASN A 50 16.63 4.48 18.24
N SER A 51 17.96 4.48 18.22
CA SER A 51 18.81 5.40 17.44
C SER A 51 20.03 4.63 16.92
N PRO A 52 19.79 3.61 16.05
CA PRO A 52 20.86 2.69 15.65
C PRO A 52 21.77 3.24 14.55
N LEU A 53 21.37 4.32 13.90
CA LEU A 53 22.07 4.91 12.75
C LEU A 53 22.71 6.24 13.13
N PRO A 54 23.83 6.61 12.48
CA PRO A 54 24.43 7.91 12.72
C PRO A 54 23.52 9.03 12.21
N SER A 55 23.33 10.06 13.02
CA SER A 55 22.76 11.31 12.57
C SER A 55 23.86 12.14 11.91
N GLY A 56 23.67 12.53 10.66
CA GLY A 56 24.57 13.44 9.97
C GLY A 56 24.54 14.86 10.55
N SER A 57 25.47 15.70 10.13
CA SER A 57 25.41 17.15 10.41
C SER A 57 24.26 17.84 9.64
N GLY A 58 23.53 17.12 8.81
CA GLY A 58 22.30 17.53 8.18
C GLY A 58 21.08 17.34 9.09
N SER A 59 19.99 17.93 8.75
CA SER A 59 18.81 18.12 9.61
C SER A 59 17.85 16.93 9.70
N THR A 60 18.11 15.82 9.02
CA THR A 60 17.18 14.69 9.03
C THR A 60 17.53 13.71 10.15
N PRO A 61 16.74 13.65 11.22
CA PRO A 61 16.94 12.66 12.27
C PRO A 61 16.62 11.26 11.75
N VAL A 62 17.24 10.25 12.37
CA VAL A 62 16.89 8.85 12.15
C VAL A 62 15.48 8.63 12.66
N SER A 63 14.59 8.19 11.78
CA SER A 63 13.18 7.94 12.11
C SER A 63 12.65 6.70 11.42
N ILE A 64 11.62 6.12 12.01
CA ILE A 64 10.77 5.12 11.40
C ILE A 64 9.32 5.60 11.49
N ASP A 65 8.62 5.54 10.37
CA ASP A 65 7.18 5.80 10.36
C ASP A 65 6.44 4.55 10.83
N GLY A 66 5.63 4.70 11.88
CA GLY A 66 4.95 3.58 12.52
C GLY A 66 3.83 2.95 11.68
N GLU A 67 3.28 3.65 10.68
CA GLU A 67 2.19 3.15 9.85
C GLU A 67 2.68 2.57 8.52
N THR A 68 3.76 3.12 7.98
CA THR A 68 4.28 2.71 6.67
C THR A 68 5.51 1.82 6.76
N GLY A 69 6.22 1.83 7.89
CA GLY A 69 7.50 1.15 8.03
C GLY A 69 8.63 1.84 7.26
N GLU A 70 8.43 3.08 6.83
CA GLU A 70 9.46 3.85 6.14
C GLU A 70 10.51 4.34 7.13
N VAL A 71 11.76 4.06 6.83
CA VAL A 71 12.90 4.52 7.59
C VAL A 71 13.60 5.62 6.82
N THR A 72 13.79 6.76 7.48
CA THR A 72 14.51 7.90 6.93
C THR A 72 15.72 8.21 7.78
N PHE A 73 16.86 8.43 7.17
CA PHE A 73 18.07 8.86 7.86
C PHE A 73 19.01 9.60 6.91
N ASN A 74 19.93 10.38 7.51
CA ASN A 74 21.01 11.03 6.79
C ASN A 74 22.32 10.70 7.49
N SER A 75 23.22 10.00 6.82
CA SER A 75 24.52 9.65 7.40
C SER A 75 25.65 10.41 6.72
N GLY A 76 26.36 11.22 7.52
CA GLY A 76 27.64 11.82 7.13
C GLY A 76 28.84 10.88 7.30
N VAL A 77 28.63 9.68 7.87
CA VAL A 77 29.69 8.74 8.27
C VAL A 77 29.54 7.45 7.51
N ALA A 78 30.62 6.98 6.87
CA ALA A 78 30.67 5.65 6.27
C ALA A 78 30.87 4.59 7.35
N GLY A 79 30.15 3.46 7.20
CA GLY A 79 30.23 2.35 8.16
C GLY A 79 29.15 1.32 7.96
N SER A 80 29.09 0.36 8.90
CA SER A 80 28.05 -0.68 8.94
C SER A 80 27.37 -0.62 10.31
N TRP A 81 26.04 -0.62 10.29
CA TRP A 81 25.21 -0.54 11.48
C TRP A 81 24.24 -1.70 11.52
N ALA A 82 24.05 -2.29 12.69
CA ALA A 82 23.00 -3.25 12.93
C ALA A 82 21.73 -2.50 13.34
N THR A 83 20.65 -2.75 12.64
CA THR A 83 19.32 -2.22 12.95
C THR A 83 18.33 -3.36 13.07
N CYS A 84 17.33 -3.19 13.93
CA CYS A 84 16.20 -4.11 14.04
C CYS A 84 14.89 -3.32 14.02
N VAL A 85 13.97 -3.78 13.21
CA VAL A 85 12.59 -3.29 13.18
C VAL A 85 11.68 -4.39 13.66
N VAL A 86 10.83 -4.09 14.65
CA VAL A 86 9.71 -4.95 15.01
C VAL A 86 8.48 -4.51 14.21
N ILE A 87 7.83 -5.47 13.60
CA ILE A 87 6.56 -5.29 12.89
C ILE A 87 5.52 -5.99 13.75
N GLU A 88 4.63 -5.20 14.34
CA GLU A 88 3.56 -5.67 15.20
C GLU A 88 2.26 -5.79 14.39
N GLU A 89 1.58 -6.92 14.55
CA GLU A 89 0.28 -7.21 13.95
C GLU A 89 -0.81 -6.97 14.98
N TRP A 90 -1.79 -6.17 14.63
CA TRP A 90 -2.86 -5.75 15.54
C TRP A 90 -4.23 -6.06 14.95
N ARG A 91 -5.03 -6.81 15.72
CA ARG A 91 -6.41 -7.18 15.42
C ARG A 91 -7.32 -6.69 16.54
N CYS A 92 -8.35 -5.90 16.20
CA CYS A 92 -9.31 -5.38 17.17
C CYS A 92 -8.68 -4.65 18.37
N GLY A 93 -7.57 -3.95 18.15
CA GLY A 93 -6.86 -3.24 19.22
C GLY A 93 -6.03 -4.14 20.14
N GLN A 94 -5.89 -5.41 19.80
CA GLN A 94 -5.01 -6.36 20.49
C GLN A 94 -3.85 -6.77 19.58
N LYS A 95 -2.67 -6.84 20.13
CA LYS A 95 -1.51 -7.37 19.41
C LYS A 95 -1.65 -8.89 19.31
N VAL A 96 -1.67 -9.41 18.08
CA VAL A 96 -1.83 -10.83 17.78
C VAL A 96 -0.55 -11.50 17.28
N GLY A 97 0.38 -10.69 16.76
CA GLY A 97 1.66 -11.19 16.27
C GLY A 97 2.76 -10.13 16.30
N GLU A 98 3.99 -10.57 16.14
CA GLU A 98 5.14 -9.70 15.92
C GLU A 98 6.24 -10.42 15.15
N ILE A 99 6.93 -9.67 14.28
CA ILE A 99 8.07 -10.16 13.52
C ILE A 99 9.23 -9.20 13.75
N TYR A 100 10.40 -9.74 14.06
CA TYR A 100 11.64 -8.98 14.18
C TYR A 100 12.45 -9.12 12.90
N ARG A 101 12.89 -7.98 12.37
CA ARG A 101 13.67 -7.92 11.14
C ARG A 101 14.99 -7.22 11.41
N ASP A 102 16.07 -8.00 11.53
CA ASP A 102 17.42 -7.50 11.62
C ASP A 102 17.94 -7.14 10.23
N ILE A 103 18.41 -5.91 10.06
CA ILE A 103 18.91 -5.40 8.81
C ILE A 103 20.25 -4.71 9.03
N PRO A 104 21.35 -5.21 8.43
CA PRO A 104 22.58 -4.45 8.39
C PRO A 104 22.45 -3.33 7.37
N ILE A 105 22.71 -2.09 7.80
CA ILE A 105 22.75 -0.92 6.92
C ILE A 105 24.23 -0.54 6.74
N VAL A 106 24.63 -0.46 5.47
CA VAL A 106 25.98 -0.05 5.10
C VAL A 106 25.91 1.31 4.44
N THR A 107 26.58 2.29 5.00
CA THR A 107 26.76 3.61 4.38
C THR A 107 28.15 3.73 3.82
N LEU A 108 28.23 4.15 2.57
CA LEU A 108 29.49 4.32 1.85
C LEU A 108 29.82 5.80 1.68
N ALA A 109 31.10 6.14 1.74
CA ALA A 109 31.52 7.47 1.32
C ALA A 109 31.47 7.51 -0.22
N CYS A 110 30.54 8.32 -0.76
CA CYS A 110 30.48 8.58 -2.18
C CYS A 110 31.33 9.81 -2.49
N THR A 111 32.33 9.63 -3.33
CA THR A 111 32.91 10.75 -4.08
C THR A 111 32.01 10.96 -5.29
N PRO A 112 31.50 12.20 -5.53
CA PRO A 112 30.81 12.49 -6.77
C PRO A 112 31.68 12.02 -7.96
N ASP A 113 31.08 11.30 -8.88
CA ASP A 113 31.80 10.83 -10.07
C ASP A 113 32.19 12.03 -10.91
N ALA A 114 33.42 12.52 -10.70
CA ALA A 114 33.96 13.75 -11.31
C ALA A 114 34.08 13.67 -12.83
N GLY A 115 33.69 12.56 -13.45
CA GLY A 115 33.81 12.31 -14.88
C GLY A 115 32.51 12.38 -15.69
N LEU A 116 31.34 12.27 -15.08
CA LEU A 116 30.07 12.13 -15.80
C LEU A 116 29.11 13.31 -15.59
N CYS A 117 29.26 14.10 -14.53
CA CYS A 117 28.42 15.23 -14.22
C CYS A 117 29.23 16.44 -13.78
N ALA A 118 28.68 17.65 -13.89
CA ALA A 118 29.34 18.86 -13.43
C ALA A 118 29.74 18.76 -11.94
N ALA A 119 30.90 19.30 -11.61
CA ALA A 119 31.42 19.32 -10.23
C ALA A 119 30.38 19.95 -9.29
N GLY A 120 30.01 19.22 -8.25
CA GLY A 120 28.98 19.65 -7.26
C GLY A 120 27.59 19.13 -7.52
N TYR A 121 27.36 18.29 -8.51
CA TYR A 121 26.08 17.59 -8.68
C TYR A 121 25.83 16.66 -7.49
N VAL A 122 24.68 16.88 -6.84
CA VAL A 122 24.16 15.99 -5.80
C VAL A 122 22.94 15.31 -6.41
N ASP A 123 23.06 14.01 -6.60
CA ASP A 123 21.96 13.19 -7.04
C ASP A 123 20.82 13.21 -6.03
N ALA A 124 19.59 13.17 -6.49
CA ALA A 124 18.39 13.10 -5.68
C ALA A 124 17.64 11.79 -5.98
N ALA A 125 16.84 11.32 -5.05
CA ALA A 125 15.94 10.21 -5.31
C ALA A 125 14.93 10.60 -6.41
N PRO A 126 14.45 9.62 -7.21
CA PRO A 126 13.41 9.89 -8.19
C PRO A 126 12.17 10.53 -7.56
N ASP A 127 11.63 11.56 -8.19
CA ASP A 127 10.38 12.18 -7.75
C ASP A 127 9.19 11.38 -8.28
N MET A 128 8.44 10.74 -7.38
CA MET A 128 7.31 9.87 -7.71
C MET A 128 6.00 10.62 -7.53
N SER A 129 5.17 10.63 -8.56
CA SER A 129 3.82 11.17 -8.55
C SER A 129 2.77 10.10 -8.80
N LEU A 130 1.59 10.28 -8.19
CA LEU A 130 0.40 9.47 -8.46
C LEU A 130 -0.68 10.38 -9.03
N THR A 131 -1.20 10.04 -10.21
CA THR A 131 -2.22 10.84 -10.88
C THR A 131 -3.41 10.00 -11.31
N PRO A 132 -4.65 10.51 -11.25
CA PRO A 132 -5.81 9.81 -11.76
C PRO A 132 -5.64 9.43 -13.23
N ASP A 133 -6.23 8.31 -13.65
CA ASP A 133 -6.31 7.97 -15.07
C ASP A 133 -7.44 8.77 -15.73
N ALA A 134 -7.08 9.84 -16.41
CA ALA A 134 -8.03 10.74 -17.08
C ALA A 134 -8.81 10.08 -18.24
N SER A 135 -8.48 8.85 -18.64
CA SER A 135 -9.22 8.11 -19.66
C SER A 135 -10.54 7.52 -19.15
N LEU A 136 -10.77 7.54 -17.82
CA LEU A 136 -12.00 7.03 -17.20
C LEU A 136 -12.96 8.18 -16.89
N MET A 137 -14.25 7.96 -17.14
CA MET A 137 -15.31 8.92 -16.76
C MET A 137 -15.37 9.11 -15.23
N ASN A 138 -15.09 8.04 -14.46
CA ASN A 138 -14.98 8.08 -13.00
C ASN A 138 -13.54 7.74 -12.63
N ALA A 139 -12.64 8.73 -12.71
CA ALA A 139 -11.25 8.53 -12.36
C ALA A 139 -11.11 8.23 -10.86
N THR A 140 -10.28 7.25 -10.52
CA THR A 140 -9.96 6.93 -9.12
C THR A 140 -9.34 8.13 -8.41
N VAL A 141 -9.98 8.57 -7.34
CA VAL A 141 -9.45 9.67 -6.50
C VAL A 141 -8.58 9.06 -5.42
N LEU A 142 -7.30 9.41 -5.45
CA LEU A 142 -6.34 9.06 -4.41
C LEU A 142 -6.25 10.21 -3.41
N THR A 143 -6.72 10.00 -2.19
CA THR A 143 -6.70 11.00 -1.11
C THR A 143 -5.41 10.86 -0.31
N PRO A 144 -4.56 11.89 -0.23
CA PRO A 144 -3.38 11.84 0.62
C PRO A 144 -3.79 11.81 2.10
N VAL A 145 -3.13 10.97 2.86
CA VAL A 145 -3.18 10.96 4.32
C VAL A 145 -1.88 11.58 4.81
N THR A 146 -1.98 12.61 5.64
CA THR A 146 -0.83 13.39 6.08
C THR A 146 -0.61 13.24 7.58
N ASN A 147 0.65 13.38 8.00
CA ASN A 147 1.02 13.51 9.40
C ASN A 147 0.69 14.91 9.94
N LEU A 148 0.97 15.14 11.23
CA LEU A 148 0.76 16.44 11.88
C LEU A 148 1.63 17.56 11.30
N ALA A 149 2.73 17.24 10.63
CA ALA A 149 3.60 18.19 9.98
C ALA A 149 3.11 18.57 8.56
N GLY A 150 2.11 17.84 8.03
CA GLY A 150 1.56 18.04 6.69
C GLY A 150 2.21 17.18 5.61
N ASP A 151 3.16 16.29 5.96
CA ASP A 151 3.78 15.40 4.99
C ASP A 151 2.84 14.26 4.64
N THR A 152 2.80 13.87 3.37
CA THR A 152 1.98 12.74 2.93
C THR A 152 2.63 11.42 3.36
N ILE A 153 1.93 10.66 4.22
CA ILE A 153 2.38 9.35 4.70
C ILE A 153 2.00 8.27 3.67
N TYR A 154 0.74 8.26 3.23
CA TYR A 154 0.24 7.33 2.23
C TYR A 154 -0.97 7.92 1.49
N PHE A 155 -1.41 7.23 0.45
CA PHE A 155 -2.63 7.57 -0.28
C PHE A 155 -3.71 6.53 0.01
N LYS A 156 -4.95 6.96 0.10
CA LYS A 156 -6.09 6.05 0.25
C LYS A 156 -7.14 6.28 -0.82
N THR A 157 -7.86 5.22 -1.14
CA THR A 157 -9.07 5.25 -1.94
C THR A 157 -10.05 4.21 -1.43
N GLU A 158 -11.32 4.40 -1.74
CA GLU A 158 -12.39 3.45 -1.44
C GLU A 158 -12.95 2.90 -2.73
N ALA A 159 -13.40 1.66 -2.71
CA ALA A 159 -13.99 0.99 -3.86
C ALA A 159 -15.05 -0.01 -3.43
N TYR A 160 -15.93 -0.33 -4.36
CA TYR A 160 -16.98 -1.33 -4.18
C TYR A 160 -16.79 -2.47 -5.19
N PRO A 161 -17.32 -3.68 -4.93
CA PRO A 161 -17.39 -4.72 -5.94
C PRO A 161 -18.05 -4.20 -7.22
N GLY A 162 -17.41 -4.43 -8.37
CA GLY A 162 -17.78 -3.87 -9.66
C GLY A 162 -16.96 -2.66 -10.10
N ASP A 163 -16.32 -1.97 -9.16
CA ASP A 163 -15.44 -0.84 -9.50
C ASP A 163 -14.14 -1.30 -10.14
N THR A 164 -13.55 -0.41 -10.91
CA THR A 164 -12.20 -0.54 -11.42
C THR A 164 -11.34 0.60 -10.92
N ILE A 165 -10.30 0.27 -10.15
CA ILE A 165 -9.31 1.24 -9.68
C ILE A 165 -8.23 1.38 -10.73
N ARG A 166 -8.00 2.62 -11.19
CA ARG A 166 -6.94 2.96 -12.14
C ARG A 166 -6.31 4.28 -11.80
N PHE A 167 -4.99 4.29 -11.80
CA PHE A 167 -4.21 5.51 -11.68
C PHE A 167 -2.85 5.34 -12.35
N ASN A 168 -2.21 6.46 -12.67
CA ASN A 168 -0.88 6.46 -13.24
C ASN A 168 0.15 6.73 -12.16
N ILE A 169 1.28 6.05 -12.25
CA ILE A 169 2.45 6.19 -11.42
C ILE A 169 3.54 6.75 -12.33
N GLY A 170 3.93 7.99 -12.10
CA GLY A 170 5.01 8.63 -12.83
C GLY A 170 6.20 8.83 -11.91
N ALA A 171 7.40 8.69 -12.42
CA ALA A 171 8.60 9.15 -11.74
C ALA A 171 9.53 9.85 -12.72
N THR A 172 10.15 10.90 -12.21
CA THR A 172 11.20 11.62 -12.91
C THR A 172 12.45 11.61 -12.05
N ASP A 173 13.57 11.31 -12.68
CA ASP A 173 14.85 11.45 -12.02
C ASP A 173 15.45 12.81 -12.37
N GLY A 174 15.70 13.60 -11.33
CA GLY A 174 16.34 14.89 -11.18
C GLY A 174 16.53 15.84 -12.37
N PRO A 175 17.02 17.05 -12.16
CA PRO A 175 17.31 17.91 -13.28
C PRO A 175 18.47 17.33 -14.08
N PHE A 176 18.18 16.95 -15.33
CA PHE A 176 19.22 16.53 -16.28
C PHE A 176 20.26 17.65 -16.43
N GLN A 177 21.44 17.43 -15.89
CA GLN A 177 22.56 18.31 -16.18
C GLN A 177 22.96 18.11 -17.66
N PRO A 178 23.35 19.15 -18.40
CA PRO A 178 23.61 19.10 -19.83
C PRO A 178 24.66 18.06 -20.28
N ASN A 179 25.44 17.54 -19.35
CA ASN A 179 26.51 16.57 -19.61
C ASN A 179 26.35 15.25 -18.84
N CYS A 180 25.21 15.02 -18.19
CA CYS A 180 24.91 13.75 -17.52
C CYS A 180 23.96 12.92 -18.39
N ASN A 181 24.26 11.65 -18.57
CA ASN A 181 23.27 10.73 -19.14
C ASN A 181 22.10 10.59 -18.16
N PRO A 182 20.86 10.55 -18.65
CA PRO A 182 19.72 10.26 -17.79
C PRO A 182 19.90 8.88 -17.18
N GLN A 183 19.75 8.80 -15.86
CA GLN A 183 19.75 7.54 -15.13
C GLN A 183 18.50 6.73 -15.48
N ASN A 184 18.59 5.42 -15.35
CA ASN A 184 17.40 4.59 -15.48
C ASN A 184 16.58 4.68 -14.20
N VAL A 185 15.31 5.00 -14.35
CA VAL A 185 14.35 4.89 -13.28
C VAL A 185 13.71 3.52 -13.34
N ILE A 186 13.93 2.70 -12.31
CA ILE A 186 13.47 1.32 -12.22
C ILE A 186 12.26 1.26 -11.29
N PHE A 187 11.14 0.75 -11.80
CA PHE A 187 9.94 0.55 -11.02
C PHE A 187 9.84 -0.86 -10.47
N SER A 188 9.40 -0.95 -9.22
CA SER A 188 8.97 -2.21 -8.60
C SER A 188 7.82 -1.94 -7.63
N ALA A 189 7.01 -2.96 -7.37
CA ALA A 189 5.91 -2.87 -6.43
C ALA A 189 5.71 -4.19 -5.70
N SER A 190 5.07 -4.10 -4.53
CA SER A 190 4.61 -5.23 -3.74
C SER A 190 3.26 -4.92 -3.09
N GLY A 191 2.57 -5.95 -2.64
CA GLY A 191 1.28 -5.81 -1.98
C GLY A 191 0.49 -7.11 -2.01
N GLY A 192 -0.42 -7.27 -1.07
CA GLY A 192 -1.12 -8.54 -0.89
C GLY A 192 -1.88 -9.02 -2.12
N ASN A 193 -2.59 -8.13 -2.79
CA ASN A 193 -3.38 -8.48 -3.97
C ASN A 193 -2.77 -8.01 -5.29
N LEU A 194 -1.47 -7.78 -5.32
CA LEU A 194 -0.74 -7.46 -6.53
C LEU A 194 -0.31 -8.74 -7.26
N SER A 195 -0.38 -8.74 -8.58
CA SER A 195 0.20 -9.78 -9.41
C SER A 195 1.71 -9.91 -9.16
N SER A 196 2.25 -11.12 -9.33
CA SER A 196 3.65 -11.40 -9.01
C SER A 196 4.62 -10.51 -9.80
N ALA A 197 5.75 -10.18 -9.18
CA ALA A 197 6.80 -9.36 -9.81
C ALA A 197 7.36 -9.97 -11.11
N ALA A 198 7.26 -11.29 -11.28
CA ALA A 198 7.66 -11.97 -12.51
C ALA A 198 6.70 -11.67 -13.68
N ASN A 199 5.45 -11.30 -13.40
CA ASN A 199 4.46 -10.98 -14.42
C ASN A 199 3.38 -10.04 -13.85
N TYR A 200 3.70 -8.77 -13.71
CA TYR A 200 2.77 -7.74 -13.21
C TYR A 200 1.47 -7.59 -14.02
N GLY A 201 1.42 -8.08 -15.25
CA GLY A 201 0.23 -8.04 -16.09
C GLY A 201 -0.75 -9.20 -15.89
N ASN A 202 -0.41 -10.21 -15.09
CA ASN A 202 -1.25 -11.40 -14.91
C ASN A 202 -2.23 -11.26 -13.74
N ALA A 203 -3.49 -10.99 -14.05
CA ALA A 203 -4.54 -10.82 -13.04
C ALA A 203 -4.92 -12.11 -12.26
N ASN A 204 -4.29 -13.24 -12.52
CA ASN A 204 -4.55 -14.51 -11.82
C ASN A 204 -3.35 -15.00 -10.99
N SER A 205 -2.35 -14.15 -10.77
CA SER A 205 -1.09 -14.52 -10.13
C SER A 205 -0.78 -13.65 -8.91
N CYS A 206 -1.70 -13.57 -7.95
CA CYS A 206 -1.50 -12.96 -6.64
C CYS A 206 -1.62 -13.96 -5.50
N LEU A 207 -1.29 -13.52 -4.30
CA LEU A 207 -1.37 -14.33 -3.07
C LEU A 207 -2.81 -14.47 -2.56
N PHE A 208 -3.66 -13.49 -2.85
CA PHE A 208 -5.06 -13.48 -2.43
C PHE A 208 -6.00 -13.84 -3.58
N SER A 209 -7.25 -13.41 -3.45
CA SER A 209 -8.29 -13.75 -4.43
C SER A 209 -8.12 -12.99 -5.75
N PRO A 210 -8.10 -13.67 -6.90
CA PRO A 210 -8.20 -13.01 -8.20
C PRO A 210 -9.57 -12.30 -8.36
N PRO A 211 -9.66 -11.28 -9.25
CA PRO A 211 -8.58 -10.75 -10.09
C PRO A 211 -7.58 -9.89 -9.32
N CYS A 212 -6.31 -10.15 -9.56
CA CYS A 212 -5.23 -9.40 -8.93
C CYS A 212 -5.11 -7.99 -9.52
N ALA A 213 -4.59 -7.06 -8.72
CA ALA A 213 -4.11 -5.79 -9.23
C ALA A 213 -2.94 -6.02 -10.20
N THR A 214 -2.96 -5.32 -11.31
CA THR A 214 -1.95 -5.43 -12.38
C THR A 214 -1.24 -4.10 -12.59
N LEU A 215 -0.02 -4.19 -13.11
CA LEU A 215 0.79 -3.05 -13.48
C LEU A 215 1.15 -3.16 -14.96
N ILE A 216 0.98 -2.07 -15.67
CA ILE A 216 1.23 -1.98 -17.10
C ILE A 216 2.20 -0.85 -17.34
N SER A 217 3.41 -1.17 -17.80
CA SER A 217 4.37 -0.15 -18.19
C SER A 217 3.84 0.63 -19.40
N GLN A 218 3.93 1.94 -19.33
CA GLN A 218 3.61 2.85 -20.43
C GLN A 218 4.86 3.27 -21.21
N ASN A 219 6.02 2.78 -20.80
CA ASN A 219 7.28 3.06 -21.49
C ASN A 219 7.38 2.29 -22.82
N PRO A 220 8.17 2.78 -23.78
CA PRO A 220 8.47 2.06 -24.99
C PRO A 220 8.98 0.63 -24.71
N GLY A 221 8.43 -0.35 -25.40
CA GLY A 221 8.76 -1.77 -25.18
C GLY A 221 8.14 -2.42 -23.96
N GLY A 222 7.29 -1.71 -23.21
CA GLY A 222 6.59 -2.25 -22.03
C GLY A 222 7.51 -2.56 -20.84
N VAL A 223 8.69 -1.93 -20.77
CA VAL A 223 9.70 -2.17 -19.75
C VAL A 223 9.45 -1.36 -18.49
N PHE A 224 9.80 -1.91 -17.32
CA PHE A 224 9.69 -1.24 -16.02
C PHE A 224 10.98 -0.50 -15.59
N SER A 225 11.95 -0.40 -16.48
CA SER A 225 13.18 0.39 -16.31
C SER A 225 13.34 1.27 -17.54
N TYR A 226 13.39 2.59 -17.37
CA TYR A 226 13.46 3.51 -18.48
C TYR A 226 14.27 4.77 -18.12
N PRO A 227 15.07 5.31 -19.06
CA PRO A 227 15.89 6.48 -18.78
C PRO A 227 15.05 7.74 -18.47
N GLY A 228 15.34 8.38 -17.37
CA GLY A 228 14.87 9.71 -16.98
C GLY A 228 13.43 9.80 -16.53
N ILE A 229 12.49 9.16 -17.21
CA ILE A 229 11.06 9.20 -16.88
C ILE A 229 10.50 7.80 -16.98
N ASN A 230 9.89 7.33 -15.90
CA ASN A 230 9.21 6.03 -15.89
C ASN A 230 7.72 6.25 -15.61
N THR A 231 6.87 5.61 -16.42
CA THR A 231 5.41 5.70 -16.26
C THR A 231 4.81 4.30 -16.28
N VAL A 232 4.03 4.02 -15.24
CA VAL A 232 3.35 2.74 -15.03
C VAL A 232 1.88 3.02 -14.72
N LYS A 233 0.98 2.21 -15.25
CA LYS A 233 -0.44 2.24 -14.94
C LYS A 233 -0.78 1.12 -13.97
N PHE A 234 -1.41 1.47 -12.86
CA PHE A 234 -2.06 0.54 -11.94
C PHE A 234 -3.48 0.27 -12.41
N ASN A 235 -3.91 -0.99 -12.40
CA ASN A 235 -5.27 -1.38 -12.73
C ASN A 235 -5.72 -2.56 -11.86
N TRP A 236 -6.88 -2.42 -11.21
CA TRP A 236 -7.47 -3.47 -10.39
C TRP A 236 -9.00 -3.46 -10.49
N ASN A 237 -9.55 -4.59 -10.95
CA ASN A 237 -10.99 -4.80 -10.98
C ASN A 237 -11.41 -5.40 -9.64
N ILE A 238 -12.29 -4.72 -8.93
CA ILE A 238 -12.79 -5.16 -7.62
C ILE A 238 -13.96 -6.10 -7.82
N THR A 239 -13.93 -7.24 -7.13
CA THR A 239 -15.03 -8.22 -7.11
C THR A 239 -15.47 -8.49 -5.67
N CYS A 240 -16.55 -9.25 -5.50
CA CYS A 240 -17.00 -9.69 -4.18
C CYS A 240 -15.96 -10.53 -3.44
N ASP A 241 -15.06 -11.21 -4.16
CA ASP A 241 -13.99 -12.01 -3.56
C ASP A 241 -12.93 -11.16 -2.84
N HIS A 242 -12.93 -9.85 -3.06
CA HIS A 242 -12.08 -8.90 -2.34
C HIS A 242 -12.73 -8.36 -1.06
N LEU A 243 -13.94 -8.76 -0.77
CA LEU A 243 -14.55 -8.49 0.53
C LEU A 243 -14.11 -9.56 1.50
N PHE A 244 -13.40 -9.16 2.52
CA PHE A 244 -12.96 -10.06 3.58
C PHE A 244 -14.09 -10.17 4.62
N TYR A 245 -14.77 -11.32 4.64
CA TYR A 245 -15.88 -11.60 5.54
C TYR A 245 -15.44 -12.35 6.80
N GLN A 246 -14.42 -11.91 7.48
CA GLN A 246 -14.13 -12.47 8.79
C GLN A 246 -14.78 -11.61 9.86
N GLU A 247 -15.79 -12.13 10.54
CA GLU A 247 -16.33 -11.51 11.75
C GLU A 247 -15.30 -11.70 12.87
N TYR A 248 -14.59 -10.65 13.17
CA TYR A 248 -13.84 -10.56 14.41
C TYR A 248 -14.81 -10.17 15.55
N GLN A 249 -14.47 -10.55 16.78
CA GLN A 249 -15.26 -10.16 17.98
C GLN A 249 -15.49 -8.64 18.11
N CYS A 250 -14.74 -7.85 17.39
CA CYS A 250 -14.87 -6.39 17.35
C CYS A 250 -15.80 -5.87 16.25
N GLY A 251 -16.39 -6.74 15.43
CA GLY A 251 -17.33 -6.35 14.37
C GLY A 251 -16.75 -5.51 13.23
N THR A 252 -15.43 -5.35 13.17
CA THR A 252 -14.78 -4.51 12.15
C THR A 252 -14.31 -5.36 10.99
N LEU A 253 -15.07 -5.37 9.90
CA LEU A 253 -14.62 -5.93 8.62
C LEU A 253 -13.57 -4.99 8.03
N LYS A 254 -12.34 -5.47 7.86
CA LYS A 254 -11.26 -4.73 7.23
C LYS A 254 -10.93 -5.39 5.90
N SER A 255 -11.45 -4.86 4.81
CA SER A 255 -11.02 -5.20 3.46
C SER A 255 -10.09 -4.09 2.96
N GLU A 256 -8.95 -3.92 3.63
CA GLU A 256 -7.97 -2.88 3.33
C GLU A 256 -6.70 -3.52 2.74
N TYR A 257 -6.43 -3.20 1.47
CA TYR A 257 -5.31 -3.73 0.73
C TYR A 257 -4.22 -2.69 0.59
N SER A 258 -3.03 -3.00 1.07
CA SER A 258 -1.86 -2.12 0.95
C SER A 258 -1.02 -2.48 -0.26
N PHE A 259 -0.66 -1.48 -1.05
CA PHE A 259 0.25 -1.56 -2.19
C PHE A 259 1.42 -0.62 -1.96
N TYR A 260 2.61 -1.16 -2.07
CA TYR A 260 3.86 -0.41 -1.96
C TYR A 260 4.49 -0.26 -3.33
N LEU A 261 4.68 0.98 -3.73
CA LEU A 261 5.25 1.38 -5.01
C LEU A 261 6.65 1.90 -4.74
N ARG A 262 7.65 1.40 -5.46
CA ARG A 262 9.03 1.81 -5.33
C ARG A 262 9.60 2.20 -6.68
N MET A 263 10.20 3.37 -6.73
CA MET A 263 11.07 3.80 -7.81
C MET A 263 12.50 3.88 -7.30
N GLN A 264 13.45 3.45 -8.09
CA GLN A 264 14.87 3.59 -7.82
C GLN A 264 15.60 4.05 -9.06
N ASP A 265 16.65 4.84 -8.86
CA ASP A 265 17.63 5.12 -9.91
C ASP A 265 18.68 4.00 -10.01
N ASP A 266 19.54 4.09 -10.99
CA ASP A 266 20.70 3.22 -11.15
C ASP A 266 22.03 3.94 -10.85
N GLN A 267 21.98 4.97 -10.00
CA GLN A 267 23.15 5.72 -9.57
C GLN A 267 24.20 4.81 -8.94
N CYS A 268 25.42 4.94 -9.43
CA CYS A 268 26.57 4.27 -8.83
C CYS A 268 27.29 5.23 -7.87
N PRO A 269 27.70 4.80 -6.66
CA PRO A 269 27.70 3.44 -6.15
C PRO A 269 26.44 3.05 -5.36
N ILE A 270 25.48 3.92 -5.17
CA ILE A 270 24.30 3.66 -4.35
C ILE A 270 23.05 4.18 -5.05
N ASN A 271 22.13 3.29 -5.37
CA ASN A 271 20.81 3.61 -5.89
C ASN A 271 20.02 4.37 -4.84
N ARG A 272 19.21 5.34 -5.30
CA ARG A 272 18.27 6.04 -4.44
C ARG A 272 16.86 5.55 -4.68
N PHE A 273 16.02 5.72 -3.68
CA PHE A 273 14.69 5.15 -3.66
C PHE A 273 13.66 6.21 -3.33
N ALA A 274 12.52 6.13 -4.01
CA ALA A 274 11.29 6.79 -3.62
C ALA A 274 10.21 5.75 -3.41
N TYR A 275 9.41 5.90 -2.37
CA TYR A 275 8.32 5.00 -2.01
C TYR A 275 7.00 5.75 -1.94
N LYS A 276 5.93 5.07 -2.33
CA LYS A 276 4.56 5.50 -2.03
C LYS A 276 3.76 4.27 -1.59
N LYS A 277 2.96 4.44 -0.54
CA LYS A 277 1.98 3.45 -0.11
C LYS A 277 0.60 3.88 -0.59
N VAL A 278 -0.15 2.97 -1.16
CA VAL A 278 -1.55 3.15 -1.52
C VAL A 278 -2.38 2.12 -0.77
N VAL A 279 -3.38 2.58 -0.06
CA VAL A 279 -4.34 1.74 0.67
C VAL A 279 -5.68 1.80 -0.05
N VAL A 280 -6.17 0.65 -0.45
CA VAL A 280 -7.48 0.51 -1.05
C VAL A 280 -8.40 -0.18 -0.06
N LYS A 281 -9.45 0.53 0.36
CA LYS A 281 -10.50 -0.02 1.20
C LYS A 281 -11.67 -0.49 0.33
N VAL A 282 -11.86 -1.79 0.27
CA VAL A 282 -13.02 -2.38 -0.38
C VAL A 282 -14.18 -2.37 0.60
N LYS A 283 -15.23 -1.66 0.26
CA LYS A 283 -16.44 -1.57 1.07
C LYS A 283 -17.46 -2.58 0.60
N ASN A 284 -18.09 -3.23 1.56
CA ASN A 284 -19.33 -3.91 1.27
C ASN A 284 -20.39 -2.83 1.01
N TYR A 285 -20.77 -2.69 -0.25
CA TYR A 285 -21.98 -2.00 -0.57
C TYR A 285 -23.13 -2.95 -0.23
N MET A 286 -23.69 -2.80 0.97
CA MET A 286 -25.09 -3.13 1.11
C MET A 286 -25.83 -1.93 0.51
N PRO A 287 -26.43 -2.08 -0.68
CA PRO A 287 -27.51 -1.20 -1.04
C PRO A 287 -28.40 -1.21 0.19
N GLY A 288 -28.75 -0.04 0.70
CA GLY A 288 -29.74 0.01 1.76
C GLY A 288 -30.89 -0.86 1.26
N MET A 289 -31.12 -2.00 1.91
CA MET A 289 -32.27 -2.81 1.54
C MET A 289 -33.43 -1.84 1.48
N PRO A 290 -34.25 -1.85 0.42
CA PRO A 290 -35.43 -1.04 0.39
C PRO A 290 -36.11 -1.26 1.75
N ASN A 291 -36.34 -0.18 2.46
CA ASN A 291 -36.88 -0.27 3.81
C ASN A 291 -38.29 -0.82 3.63
N VAL A 292 -38.41 -2.14 3.76
CA VAL A 292 -39.73 -2.78 3.74
C VAL A 292 -40.39 -2.26 4.99
N ASP A 293 -41.32 -1.36 4.82
CA ASP A 293 -42.15 -0.90 5.92
C ASP A 293 -42.99 -2.09 6.39
N ASN A 294 -42.50 -2.75 7.45
CA ASN A 294 -43.14 -3.90 8.05
C ASN A 294 -44.57 -3.58 8.58
N THR A 295 -44.98 -2.34 8.54
CA THR A 295 -46.31 -1.93 8.98
C THR A 295 -47.42 -2.16 7.93
N CYS A 296 -47.05 -2.49 6.69
CA CYS A 296 -47.99 -2.62 5.58
C CYS A 296 -47.96 -3.97 4.88
N ILE A 297 -47.69 -5.07 5.59
CA ILE A 297 -47.95 -6.41 5.04
C ILE A 297 -49.48 -6.62 5.05
N GLN A 298 -50.12 -6.33 3.94
CA GLN A 298 -51.53 -6.70 3.72
C GLN A 298 -51.56 -8.11 3.12
N GLN A 299 -51.99 -9.07 3.90
CA GLN A 299 -52.31 -10.40 3.43
C GLN A 299 -53.81 -10.48 3.21
N ASP A 300 -54.23 -10.65 1.98
CA ASP A 300 -55.60 -10.98 1.62
C ASP A 300 -55.65 -12.30 0.85
N ALA A 301 -56.83 -12.71 0.41
CA ALA A 301 -57.03 -13.95 -0.33
C ALA A 301 -56.37 -13.90 -1.72
N SER A 302 -55.89 -12.79 -2.22
CA SER A 302 -55.25 -12.58 -3.51
C SER A 302 -53.72 -12.57 -3.48
N GLY A 303 -53.10 -12.37 -2.26
CA GLY A 303 -51.65 -12.37 -2.15
C GLY A 303 -51.13 -11.56 -0.98
N VAL A 304 -49.85 -11.28 -1.00
CA VAL A 304 -49.14 -10.44 -0.06
C VAL A 304 -48.57 -9.25 -0.81
N THR A 305 -48.92 -8.04 -0.37
CA THR A 305 -48.37 -6.80 -0.93
C THR A 305 -47.26 -6.27 -0.03
N PHE A 306 -46.14 -5.95 -0.61
CA PHE A 306 -45.02 -5.30 0.05
C PHE A 306 -44.86 -3.91 -0.55
N ASP A 307 -44.87 -2.90 0.33
CA ASP A 307 -44.49 -1.55 -0.04
C ASP A 307 -43.06 -1.29 0.45
N TRP A 308 -42.24 -0.73 -0.41
CA TRP A 308 -40.88 -0.30 -0.06
C TRP A 308 -40.60 1.10 -0.58
N VAL A 309 -39.73 1.79 0.11
CA VAL A 309 -39.19 3.09 -0.32
C VAL A 309 -37.82 2.86 -0.94
N ASN A 310 -37.64 3.27 -2.20
CA ASN A 310 -36.33 3.26 -2.82
C ASN A 310 -35.37 4.10 -2.00
N ASN A 311 -34.17 3.55 -1.75
CA ASN A 311 -33.14 4.30 -1.07
C ASN A 311 -32.73 5.49 -1.95
N PRO A 312 -32.79 6.74 -1.45
CA PRO A 312 -32.44 7.93 -2.22
C PRO A 312 -30.94 8.07 -2.48
N ASP A 313 -30.15 7.03 -2.21
CA ASP A 313 -28.72 7.06 -2.47
C ASP A 313 -28.46 7.00 -3.99
N THR A 314 -28.48 8.20 -4.57
CA THR A 314 -28.51 8.50 -6.01
C THR A 314 -27.22 8.20 -6.77
N GLY A 315 -26.32 7.40 -6.18
CA GLY A 315 -25.02 7.07 -6.78
C GLY A 315 -24.98 5.79 -7.60
N PHE A 316 -26.06 5.00 -7.61
CA PHE A 316 -26.07 3.70 -8.28
C PHE A 316 -27.36 3.54 -9.11
N ASN A 317 -27.18 3.19 -10.37
CA ASN A 317 -28.26 2.68 -11.20
C ASN A 317 -28.41 1.19 -10.90
N TRP A 318 -29.54 0.81 -10.31
CA TRP A 318 -29.93 -0.59 -10.18
C TRP A 318 -30.60 -1.02 -11.46
N ASP A 319 -30.16 -2.13 -12.03
CA ASP A 319 -30.82 -2.66 -13.21
C ASP A 319 -32.12 -3.40 -12.86
N PHE A 320 -32.14 -4.04 -11.69
CA PHE A 320 -33.31 -4.78 -11.22
C PHE A 320 -33.18 -5.27 -9.77
N TYR A 321 -34.31 -5.61 -9.16
CA TYR A 321 -34.42 -6.33 -7.89
C TYR A 321 -35.00 -7.73 -8.13
N ILE A 322 -34.44 -8.73 -7.45
CA ILE A 322 -34.98 -10.10 -7.45
C ILE A 322 -35.68 -10.34 -6.12
N ILE A 323 -36.98 -10.64 -6.16
CA ILE A 323 -37.75 -11.03 -4.98
C ILE A 323 -37.73 -12.56 -4.89
N ASN A 324 -37.15 -13.08 -3.81
CA ASN A 324 -37.09 -14.50 -3.54
C ASN A 324 -38.07 -14.89 -2.43
N HIS A 325 -38.79 -15.96 -2.61
CA HIS A 325 -39.52 -16.66 -1.54
C HIS A 325 -38.64 -17.79 -1.00
N ILE A 326 -38.50 -17.83 0.33
CA ILE A 326 -37.83 -18.95 1.02
C ILE A 326 -38.91 -19.73 1.76
N ASP A 327 -39.11 -21.00 1.40
CA ASP A 327 -40.08 -21.86 2.09
C ASP A 327 -39.59 -22.30 3.48
N THR A 328 -40.47 -22.97 4.23
CA THR A 328 -40.13 -23.45 5.59
C THR A 328 -39.06 -24.54 5.60
N LEU A 329 -38.66 -25.06 4.45
CA LEU A 329 -37.60 -26.05 4.27
C LEU A 329 -36.28 -25.41 3.81
N GLY A 330 -36.28 -24.08 3.62
CA GLY A 330 -35.10 -23.32 3.16
C GLY A 330 -34.90 -23.33 1.64
N ASN A 331 -35.87 -23.85 0.85
CA ASN A 331 -35.78 -23.76 -0.60
C ASN A 331 -36.11 -22.35 -1.07
N THR A 332 -35.28 -21.83 -1.97
CA THR A 332 -35.46 -20.50 -2.55
C THR A 332 -36.09 -20.59 -3.94
N SER A 333 -37.13 -19.81 -4.17
CA SER A 333 -37.74 -19.62 -5.48
C SER A 333 -37.87 -18.15 -5.82
N VAL A 334 -37.53 -17.75 -7.04
CA VAL A 334 -37.76 -16.40 -7.55
C VAL A 334 -39.25 -16.19 -7.70
N VAL A 335 -39.78 -15.17 -7.03
CA VAL A 335 -41.18 -14.79 -7.12
C VAL A 335 -41.39 -13.74 -8.19
N ASP A 336 -40.50 -12.76 -8.25
CA ASP A 336 -40.58 -11.66 -9.19
C ASP A 336 -39.21 -11.02 -9.43
N THR A 337 -39.08 -10.30 -10.54
CA THR A 337 -37.92 -9.48 -10.88
C THR A 337 -38.44 -8.10 -11.29
N ILE A 338 -38.10 -7.09 -10.53
CA ILE A 338 -38.52 -5.70 -10.74
C ILE A 338 -37.35 -4.97 -11.40
N TYR A 339 -37.61 -4.39 -12.55
CA TYR A 339 -36.65 -3.56 -13.29
C TYR A 339 -36.89 -2.08 -12.95
N ASP A 340 -35.79 -1.31 -12.81
CA ASP A 340 -35.85 0.13 -12.57
C ASP A 340 -36.24 0.89 -13.86
#